data_9e7b0f7f393ae70fde29e5ab0e034cd7
#
_entry.id   9e7b0f7f393ae70fde29e5ab0e034cd7
#
_cell.length_a   1.000
_cell.length_b   1.000
_cell.length_c   1.000
_cell.angle_alpha   90.00
_cell.angle_beta   90.00
_cell.angle_gamma   90.00
#
_symmetry.space_group_name_H-M   'P 1'
#
loop_
_entity.id
_entity.type
_entity.pdbx_description
1 polymer ?
#
loop_
_entity_poly.entity_id
_entity_poly.type
_entity_poly.pdbx_seq_one_letter_code
_entity_poly.pdbx_strand_id
1 'polypeptide(L)'
;MTKLTVAVFSYNRGAYLEFCLASLARNLPHAQVVVYDDLSDDPATQAVLAALKVPLVQPSAVARAQHGGLYVNMARALAEVETDYLLFLQDDMQIVRRVDDQDFADIAAIFDADPDCGFVSPLFMKAGIARKLHAQYQSAQGLAAYQTSPEIPRAEMRFAFADVCLAHVDRLRDAGFTVVEGEGHNEAQAREKFSQMPLMSAPFAFYCPEVPTFRNRKRPLSGQIARLRRRPEGLGYHDMTAAEVADFRARDPAIWPFAEDFLTPQNPQVRKPFVFQDFQGPLALRVLARVEYLLLSGGRRLRRLRAKLGI
;
A
#
# COMPACT_ATOMS: atom_id res chain seq x y z
N MET A 1 -9.06 -18.77 -15.35
CA MET A 1 -9.21 -17.80 -14.23
C MET A 1 -7.83 -17.34 -13.85
N THR A 2 -7.56 -16.07 -13.97
CA THR A 2 -6.31 -15.44 -13.51
C THR A 2 -6.16 -15.68 -12.01
N LYS A 3 -5.07 -16.30 -11.60
CA LYS A 3 -4.83 -16.60 -10.19
C LYS A 3 -4.17 -15.40 -9.52
N LEU A 4 -4.76 -14.91 -8.44
CA LEU A 4 -4.24 -13.81 -7.63
C LEU A 4 -3.97 -14.28 -6.21
N THR A 5 -2.76 -14.03 -5.72
CA THR A 5 -2.43 -14.07 -4.30
C THR A 5 -2.39 -12.67 -3.73
N VAL A 6 -2.95 -12.48 -2.53
CA VAL A 6 -2.83 -11.25 -1.73
C VAL A 6 -1.91 -11.55 -0.55
N ALA A 7 -0.75 -10.91 -0.53
CA ALA A 7 0.17 -10.94 0.60
C ALA A 7 -0.14 -9.75 1.51
N VAL A 8 -0.69 -10.02 2.70
CA VAL A 8 -1.01 -8.99 3.71
C VAL A 8 0.13 -8.90 4.71
N PHE A 9 0.78 -7.74 4.78
CA PHE A 9 1.89 -7.49 5.69
C PHE A 9 1.42 -6.84 6.97
N SER A 10 1.74 -7.43 8.12
CA SER A 10 1.25 -7.01 9.43
C SER A 10 2.36 -6.77 10.44
N TYR A 11 2.18 -5.71 11.27
CA TYR A 11 2.97 -5.47 12.47
C TYR A 11 2.20 -4.64 13.50
N ASN A 12 1.87 -5.25 14.66
CA ASN A 12 1.29 -4.58 15.84
C ASN A 12 0.05 -3.71 15.59
N ARG A 13 -0.81 -4.11 14.64
CA ARG A 13 -2.04 -3.42 14.24
C ARG A 13 -3.22 -4.38 14.10
N GLY A 14 -3.45 -5.25 15.10
CA GLY A 14 -4.44 -6.33 15.03
C GLY A 14 -5.83 -5.91 14.55
N ALA A 15 -6.39 -4.82 15.07
CA ALA A 15 -7.71 -4.34 14.64
C ALA A 15 -7.75 -3.94 13.15
N TYR A 16 -6.67 -3.36 12.62
CA TYR A 16 -6.56 -3.04 11.19
C TYR A 16 -6.37 -4.29 10.34
N LEU A 17 -5.55 -5.24 10.81
CA LEU A 17 -5.38 -6.53 10.15
C LEU A 17 -6.74 -7.26 10.03
N GLU A 18 -7.50 -7.34 11.12
CA GLU A 18 -8.83 -7.95 11.12
C GLU A 18 -9.78 -7.23 10.14
N PHE A 19 -9.77 -5.89 10.14
CA PHE A 19 -10.57 -5.08 9.23
C PHE A 19 -10.17 -5.28 7.77
N CYS A 20 -8.86 -5.29 7.47
CA CYS A 20 -8.31 -5.58 6.14
C CYS A 20 -8.77 -6.95 5.63
N LEU A 21 -8.57 -8.00 6.44
CA LEU A 21 -8.96 -9.37 6.10
C LEU A 21 -10.48 -9.51 5.91
N ALA A 22 -11.29 -8.85 6.73
CA ALA A 22 -12.72 -8.82 6.56
C ALA A 22 -13.13 -8.13 5.25
N SER A 23 -12.44 -7.05 4.84
CA SER A 23 -12.69 -6.38 3.55
C SER A 23 -12.30 -7.27 2.36
N LEU A 24 -11.19 -8.01 2.46
CA LEU A 24 -10.77 -8.99 1.46
C LEU A 24 -11.81 -10.11 1.31
N ALA A 25 -12.26 -10.69 2.42
CA ALA A 25 -13.25 -11.77 2.39
C ALA A 25 -14.58 -11.33 1.75
N ARG A 26 -15.00 -10.08 1.95
CA ARG A 26 -16.22 -9.53 1.34
C ARG A 26 -16.04 -9.18 -0.14
N ASN A 27 -14.94 -8.53 -0.47
CA ASN A 27 -14.78 -7.83 -1.73
C ASN A 27 -13.87 -8.53 -2.74
N LEU A 28 -13.03 -9.48 -2.28
CA LEU A 28 -12.11 -10.24 -3.13
C LEU A 28 -12.05 -11.74 -2.71
N PRO A 29 -13.18 -12.45 -2.60
CA PRO A 29 -13.28 -13.78 -1.99
C PRO A 29 -12.61 -14.92 -2.77
N HIS A 30 -12.23 -14.67 -4.03
CA HIS A 30 -11.60 -15.69 -4.89
C HIS A 30 -10.07 -15.61 -4.89
N ALA A 31 -9.47 -14.59 -4.23
CA ALA A 31 -8.04 -14.50 -4.09
C ALA A 31 -7.51 -15.45 -3.00
N GLN A 32 -6.31 -15.95 -3.22
CA GLN A 32 -5.55 -16.62 -2.15
C GLN A 32 -4.98 -15.55 -1.22
N VAL A 33 -5.30 -15.60 0.06
CA VAL A 33 -4.80 -14.62 1.04
C VAL A 33 -3.77 -15.29 1.93
N VAL A 34 -2.60 -14.66 2.08
CA VAL A 34 -1.52 -15.08 2.99
C VAL A 34 -1.12 -13.89 3.86
N VAL A 35 -1.07 -14.08 5.17
CA VAL A 35 -0.61 -13.05 6.13
C VAL A 35 0.88 -13.25 6.40
N TYR A 36 1.66 -12.20 6.23
CA TYR A 36 3.07 -12.12 6.56
C TYR A 36 3.23 -11.18 7.77
N ASP A 37 3.43 -11.76 8.96
CA ASP A 37 3.56 -10.98 10.19
C ASP A 37 5.04 -10.80 10.58
N ASP A 38 5.43 -9.57 10.86
CA ASP A 38 6.80 -9.22 11.27
C ASP A 38 7.03 -9.45 12.77
N LEU A 39 6.54 -10.56 13.30
CA LEU A 39 6.63 -10.95 14.72
C LEU A 39 6.02 -9.89 15.64
N SER A 40 4.75 -9.61 15.43
CA SER A 40 3.97 -8.76 16.33
C SER A 40 4.07 -9.25 17.77
N ASP A 41 4.25 -8.31 18.71
CA ASP A 41 4.34 -8.55 20.14
C ASP A 41 3.18 -7.91 20.93
N ASP A 42 2.30 -7.20 20.26
CA ASP A 42 1.06 -6.64 20.81
C ASP A 42 0.04 -7.76 21.07
N PRO A 43 -0.49 -7.92 22.30
CA PRO A 43 -1.41 -9.01 22.64
C PRO A 43 -2.69 -9.03 21.80
N ALA A 44 -3.24 -7.86 21.42
CA ALA A 44 -4.42 -7.78 20.58
C ALA A 44 -4.14 -8.28 19.15
N THR A 45 -2.97 -7.96 18.62
CA THR A 45 -2.53 -8.47 17.31
C THR A 45 -2.30 -9.98 17.37
N GLN A 46 -1.64 -10.48 18.40
CA GLN A 46 -1.42 -11.91 18.57
C GLN A 46 -2.73 -12.70 18.67
N ALA A 47 -3.74 -12.15 19.34
CA ALA A 47 -5.07 -12.77 19.39
C ALA A 47 -5.71 -12.89 17.97
N VAL A 48 -5.58 -11.86 17.14
CA VAL A 48 -6.05 -11.89 15.73
C VAL A 48 -5.26 -12.93 14.94
N LEU A 49 -3.93 -12.95 15.07
CA LEU A 49 -3.07 -13.92 14.36
C LEU A 49 -3.40 -15.37 14.74
N ALA A 50 -3.68 -15.64 16.03
CA ALA A 50 -4.06 -16.96 16.50
C ALA A 50 -5.45 -17.42 15.99
N ALA A 51 -6.33 -16.49 15.64
CA ALA A 51 -7.67 -16.75 15.13
C ALA A 51 -7.75 -16.80 13.58
N LEU A 52 -6.62 -16.64 12.88
CA LEU A 52 -6.60 -16.59 11.42
C LEU A 52 -7.11 -17.91 10.81
N LYS A 53 -7.89 -17.76 9.74
CA LYS A 53 -8.35 -18.87 8.87
C LYS A 53 -7.59 -18.96 7.56
N VAL A 54 -6.56 -18.12 7.39
CA VAL A 54 -5.68 -18.05 6.21
C VAL A 54 -4.26 -18.39 6.64
N PRO A 55 -3.38 -18.81 5.72
CA PRO A 55 -1.98 -19.07 6.02
C PRO A 55 -1.29 -17.89 6.67
N LEU A 56 -0.50 -18.16 7.72
CA LEU A 56 0.34 -17.21 8.44
C LEU A 56 1.81 -17.56 8.22
N VAL A 57 2.58 -16.58 7.78
CA VAL A 57 4.02 -16.67 7.58
C VAL A 57 4.72 -15.70 8.52
N GLN A 58 5.68 -16.19 9.30
CA GLN A 58 6.50 -15.38 10.18
C GLN A 58 7.99 -15.64 9.93
N PRO A 59 8.87 -14.62 10.04
CA PRO A 59 10.31 -14.83 9.95
C PRO A 59 10.80 -15.64 11.15
N SER A 60 11.88 -16.41 10.96
CA SER A 60 12.57 -17.05 12.06
C SER A 60 13.19 -16.00 13.01
N ALA A 61 13.38 -16.34 14.29
CA ALA A 61 14.01 -15.45 15.25
C ALA A 61 15.41 -14.97 14.81
N VAL A 62 16.16 -15.82 14.10
CA VAL A 62 17.49 -15.50 13.56
C VAL A 62 17.37 -14.50 12.40
N ALA A 63 16.45 -14.71 11.46
CA ALA A 63 16.19 -13.78 10.37
C ALA A 63 15.71 -12.41 10.87
N ARG A 64 14.95 -12.37 11.96
CA ARG A 64 14.51 -11.15 12.63
C ARG A 64 15.68 -10.29 13.13
N ALA A 65 16.70 -10.90 13.70
CA ALA A 65 17.86 -10.18 14.26
C ALA A 65 18.69 -9.51 13.17
N GLN A 66 18.65 -10.04 11.96
CA GLN A 66 19.46 -9.57 10.83
C GLN A 66 18.70 -8.62 9.87
N HIS A 67 17.47 -8.95 9.50
CA HIS A 67 16.73 -8.25 8.44
C HIS A 67 15.19 -8.37 8.61
N GLY A 68 14.62 -8.11 9.76
CA GLY A 68 13.16 -8.13 9.92
C GLY A 68 12.49 -6.95 9.21
N GLY A 69 11.20 -7.07 8.90
CA GLY A 69 10.38 -5.98 8.39
C GLY A 69 9.63 -6.27 7.09
N LEU A 70 8.93 -5.24 6.61
CA LEU A 70 8.08 -5.28 5.43
C LEU A 70 8.79 -5.89 4.21
N TYR A 71 9.96 -5.39 3.87
CA TYR A 71 10.65 -5.75 2.62
C TYR A 71 11.16 -7.19 2.59
N VAL A 72 11.57 -7.74 3.73
CA VAL A 72 11.94 -9.16 3.83
C VAL A 72 10.72 -10.04 3.58
N ASN A 73 9.58 -9.68 4.16
CA ASN A 73 8.32 -10.40 3.94
C ASN A 73 7.81 -10.24 2.49
N MET A 74 7.97 -9.06 1.87
CA MET A 74 7.65 -8.85 0.44
C MET A 74 8.54 -9.71 -0.48
N ALA A 75 9.84 -9.75 -0.21
CA ALA A 75 10.79 -10.60 -0.97
C ALA A 75 10.41 -12.09 -0.85
N ARG A 76 10.04 -12.51 0.36
CA ARG A 76 9.58 -13.87 0.63
C ARG A 76 8.27 -14.18 -0.11
N ALA A 77 7.30 -13.29 -0.05
CA ALA A 77 6.04 -13.45 -0.77
C ALA A 77 6.27 -13.60 -2.28
N LEU A 78 7.12 -12.76 -2.89
CA LEU A 78 7.46 -12.86 -4.31
C LEU A 78 8.16 -14.19 -4.66
N ALA A 79 9.00 -14.71 -3.75
CA ALA A 79 9.71 -15.97 -3.98
C ALA A 79 8.78 -17.20 -3.89
N GLU A 80 7.80 -17.17 -2.97
CA GLU A 80 6.97 -18.35 -2.62
C GLU A 80 5.65 -18.45 -3.40
N VAL A 81 5.14 -17.33 -3.97
CA VAL A 81 3.85 -17.32 -4.67
C VAL A 81 3.91 -18.09 -6.00
N GLU A 82 2.81 -18.82 -6.31
CA GLU A 82 2.68 -19.64 -7.53
C GLU A 82 1.58 -19.11 -8.48
N THR A 83 0.99 -17.95 -8.17
CA THR A 83 -0.07 -17.33 -8.98
C THR A 83 0.53 -16.33 -9.97
N ASP A 84 -0.22 -16.03 -11.05
CA ASP A 84 0.21 -15.09 -12.10
C ASP A 84 0.42 -13.68 -11.55
N TYR A 85 -0.44 -13.29 -10.59
CA TYR A 85 -0.42 -11.96 -9.97
C TYR A 85 -0.29 -12.05 -8.45
N LEU A 86 0.44 -11.08 -7.92
CA LEU A 86 0.63 -10.87 -6.48
C LEU A 86 0.21 -9.45 -6.10
N LEU A 87 -0.76 -9.31 -5.21
CA LEU A 87 -1.09 -8.03 -4.59
C LEU A 87 -0.31 -7.89 -3.28
N PHE A 88 0.63 -6.97 -3.25
CA PHE A 88 1.26 -6.52 -2.00
C PHE A 88 0.31 -5.57 -1.28
N LEU A 89 -0.12 -5.94 -0.07
CA LEU A 89 -1.08 -5.19 0.70
C LEU A 89 -0.61 -5.03 2.15
N GLN A 90 -0.77 -3.86 2.74
CA GLN A 90 -0.47 -3.65 4.15
C GLN A 90 -1.74 -3.85 5.01
N ASP A 91 -1.55 -4.16 6.29
CA ASP A 91 -2.66 -4.39 7.24
C ASP A 91 -3.58 -3.18 7.46
N ASP A 92 -3.13 -1.97 7.11
CA ASP A 92 -3.88 -0.72 7.18
C ASP A 92 -4.61 -0.33 5.88
N MET A 93 -4.84 -1.31 5.03
CA MET A 93 -5.55 -1.15 3.76
C MET A 93 -6.96 -1.74 3.83
N GLN A 94 -7.83 -1.24 2.96
CA GLN A 94 -9.18 -1.77 2.73
C GLN A 94 -9.40 -2.01 1.24
N ILE A 95 -10.03 -3.14 0.90
CA ILE A 95 -10.67 -3.32 -0.39
C ILE A 95 -12.07 -2.71 -0.27
N VAL A 96 -12.29 -1.58 -0.95
CA VAL A 96 -13.44 -0.68 -0.71
C VAL A 96 -14.65 -0.96 -1.59
N ARG A 97 -14.53 -1.88 -2.53
CA ARG A 97 -15.60 -2.34 -3.42
C ARG A 97 -15.39 -3.78 -3.88
N ARG A 98 -16.45 -4.40 -4.34
CA ARG A 98 -16.36 -5.73 -4.97
C ARG A 98 -15.41 -5.67 -6.17
N VAL A 99 -14.48 -6.63 -6.20
CA VAL A 99 -13.61 -6.93 -7.35
C VAL A 99 -14.27 -8.08 -8.12
N ASP A 100 -14.49 -7.89 -9.39
CA ASP A 100 -15.21 -8.83 -10.25
C ASP A 100 -14.38 -9.23 -11.49
N ASP A 101 -14.97 -10.03 -12.38
CA ASP A 101 -14.29 -10.55 -13.58
C ASP A 101 -13.84 -9.42 -14.52
N GLN A 102 -14.55 -8.28 -14.54
CA GLN A 102 -14.13 -7.13 -15.34
C GLN A 102 -12.82 -6.51 -14.81
N ASP A 103 -12.65 -6.44 -13.48
CA ASP A 103 -11.39 -5.94 -12.90
C ASP A 103 -10.21 -6.84 -13.28
N PHE A 104 -10.40 -8.16 -13.26
CA PHE A 104 -9.37 -9.10 -13.70
C PHE A 104 -9.07 -8.99 -15.19
N ALA A 105 -10.09 -8.76 -16.03
CA ALA A 105 -9.90 -8.51 -17.44
C ALA A 105 -9.13 -7.19 -17.69
N ASP A 106 -9.46 -6.15 -16.94
CA ASP A 106 -8.77 -4.85 -17.02
C ASP A 106 -7.30 -4.97 -16.59
N ILE A 107 -7.02 -5.70 -15.48
CA ILE A 107 -5.65 -5.96 -15.02
C ILE A 107 -4.86 -6.73 -16.08
N ALA A 108 -5.42 -7.79 -16.65
CA ALA A 108 -4.77 -8.55 -17.70
C ALA A 108 -4.49 -7.68 -18.93
N ALA A 109 -5.47 -6.90 -19.39
CA ALA A 109 -5.32 -6.01 -20.54
C ALA A 109 -4.23 -4.94 -20.33
N ILE A 110 -4.11 -4.40 -19.09
CA ILE A 110 -3.06 -3.43 -18.75
C ILE A 110 -1.68 -4.09 -18.86
N PHE A 111 -1.50 -5.30 -18.32
CA PHE A 111 -0.23 -6.01 -18.43
C PHE A 111 0.06 -6.44 -19.88
N ASP A 112 -0.94 -6.94 -20.61
CA ASP A 112 -0.77 -7.41 -22.00
C ASP A 112 -0.42 -6.29 -22.97
N ALA A 113 -0.91 -5.07 -22.71
CA ALA A 113 -0.60 -3.89 -23.52
C ALA A 113 0.86 -3.46 -23.45
N ASP A 114 1.57 -3.80 -22.37
CA ASP A 114 2.98 -3.47 -22.18
C ASP A 114 3.72 -4.66 -21.57
N PRO A 115 4.47 -5.44 -22.36
CA PRO A 115 5.25 -6.59 -21.88
C PRO A 115 6.30 -6.23 -20.79
N ASP A 116 6.77 -4.99 -20.79
CA ASP A 116 7.74 -4.49 -19.80
C ASP A 116 7.06 -3.93 -18.53
N CYS A 117 5.73 -3.95 -18.46
CA CYS A 117 5.00 -3.55 -17.24
C CYS A 117 5.15 -4.61 -16.16
N GLY A 118 5.81 -4.28 -15.05
CA GLY A 118 5.98 -5.17 -13.89
C GLY A 118 4.93 -4.98 -12.80
N PHE A 119 4.36 -3.76 -12.69
CA PHE A 119 3.49 -3.36 -11.59
C PHE A 119 2.30 -2.53 -12.07
N VAL A 120 1.17 -2.66 -11.37
CA VAL A 120 -0.06 -1.86 -11.57
C VAL A 120 -0.57 -1.38 -10.22
N SER A 121 -0.99 -0.13 -10.11
CA SER A 121 -1.56 0.41 -8.86
C SER A 121 -3.08 0.21 -8.84
N PRO A 122 -3.63 -0.52 -7.85
CA PRO A 122 -5.07 -0.68 -7.64
C PRO A 122 -5.64 0.38 -6.70
N LEU A 123 -4.87 1.42 -6.37
CA LEU A 123 -5.20 2.38 -5.32
C LEU A 123 -5.98 3.57 -5.84
N PHE A 124 -7.01 3.98 -5.08
CA PHE A 124 -7.56 5.32 -5.21
C PHE A 124 -6.46 6.36 -5.04
N MET A 125 -6.57 7.45 -5.78
CA MET A 125 -5.63 8.56 -5.73
C MET A 125 -5.92 9.47 -4.54
N LYS A 126 -4.89 10.20 -4.09
CA LYS A 126 -5.01 11.20 -3.04
C LYS A 126 -5.25 12.58 -3.64
N ALA A 127 -6.27 13.31 -3.21
CA ALA A 127 -6.50 14.68 -3.67
C ALA A 127 -5.30 15.60 -3.40
N GLY A 128 -4.56 15.38 -2.31
CA GLY A 128 -3.37 16.17 -1.97
C GLY A 128 -2.20 16.11 -2.97
N ILE A 129 -2.20 15.15 -3.90
CA ILE A 129 -1.18 15.01 -4.96
C ILE A 129 -1.74 15.26 -6.37
N ALA A 130 -3.00 15.67 -6.49
CA ALA A 130 -3.72 15.83 -7.75
C ALA A 130 -2.89 16.59 -8.81
N ARG A 131 -2.34 17.77 -8.46
CA ARG A 131 -1.53 18.58 -9.38
C ARG A 131 -0.35 17.80 -9.96
N LYS A 132 0.32 16.98 -9.15
CA LYS A 132 1.47 16.18 -9.57
C LYS A 132 1.06 15.04 -10.49
N LEU A 133 -0.07 14.40 -10.19
CA LEU A 133 -0.64 13.33 -11.00
C LEU A 133 -1.06 13.87 -12.37
N HIS A 134 -1.86 14.93 -12.41
CA HIS A 134 -2.29 15.54 -13.67
C HIS A 134 -1.14 16.03 -14.56
N ALA A 135 -0.01 16.41 -13.96
CA ALA A 135 1.16 16.83 -14.73
C ALA A 135 1.96 15.66 -15.33
N GLN A 136 1.71 14.43 -14.90
CA GLN A 136 2.53 13.27 -15.28
C GLN A 136 1.74 12.14 -15.95
N TYR A 137 0.45 12.01 -15.64
CA TYR A 137 -0.40 10.93 -16.09
C TYR A 137 -1.49 11.43 -17.02
N GLN A 138 -1.90 10.56 -17.92
CA GLN A 138 -3.06 10.73 -18.82
C GLN A 138 -3.85 9.43 -18.88
N SER A 139 -5.11 9.50 -19.30
CA SER A 139 -5.92 8.31 -19.58
C SER A 139 -5.27 7.49 -20.69
N ALA A 140 -5.10 6.19 -20.46
CA ALA A 140 -4.58 5.28 -21.47
C ALA A 140 -5.67 4.97 -22.50
N GLN A 141 -5.38 5.19 -23.79
CA GLN A 141 -6.34 4.94 -24.83
C GLN A 141 -6.66 3.44 -24.92
N GLY A 142 -7.94 3.09 -24.82
CA GLY A 142 -8.40 1.70 -24.93
C GLY A 142 -8.12 0.81 -23.71
N LEU A 143 -7.59 1.36 -22.60
CA LEU A 143 -7.32 0.65 -21.37
C LEU A 143 -8.03 1.30 -20.18
N ALA A 144 -8.42 0.49 -19.23
CA ALA A 144 -9.00 0.96 -17.95
C ALA A 144 -7.91 1.47 -16.98
N ALA A 145 -7.04 2.37 -17.47
CA ALA A 145 -5.89 2.84 -16.71
C ALA A 145 -5.52 4.30 -17.02
N TYR A 146 -4.77 4.89 -16.11
CA TYR A 146 -3.96 6.09 -16.34
C TYR A 146 -2.49 5.68 -16.45
N GLN A 147 -1.79 6.25 -17.40
CA GLN A 147 -0.38 5.98 -17.63
C GLN A 147 0.43 7.27 -17.68
N THR A 148 1.72 7.18 -17.45
CA THR A 148 2.63 8.33 -17.59
C THR A 148 2.53 8.87 -19.03
N SER A 149 2.44 10.19 -19.16
CA SER A 149 2.47 10.83 -20.47
C SER A 149 3.76 10.44 -21.22
N PRO A 150 3.68 10.10 -22.52
CA PRO A 150 4.84 9.72 -23.31
C PRO A 150 5.88 10.87 -23.46
N GLU A 151 5.48 12.10 -23.16
CA GLU A 151 6.35 13.25 -23.14
C GLU A 151 7.28 13.31 -21.90
N ILE A 152 6.98 12.52 -20.87
CA ILE A 152 7.78 12.46 -19.63
C ILE A 152 8.95 11.49 -19.84
N PRO A 153 10.19 11.94 -19.74
CA PRO A 153 11.35 11.07 -19.83
C PRO A 153 11.29 9.96 -18.77
N ARG A 154 11.69 8.73 -19.12
CA ARG A 154 11.67 7.58 -18.20
C ARG A 154 12.35 7.86 -16.86
N ALA A 155 13.45 8.63 -16.85
CA ALA A 155 14.17 9.01 -15.65
C ALA A 155 13.35 9.94 -14.72
N GLU A 156 12.35 10.64 -15.24
CA GLU A 156 11.48 11.55 -14.51
C GLU A 156 10.17 10.91 -14.05
N MET A 157 9.89 9.67 -14.47
CA MET A 157 8.72 8.91 -14.00
C MET A 157 8.77 8.81 -12.47
N ARG A 158 7.65 9.14 -11.83
CA ARG A 158 7.57 9.15 -10.36
C ARG A 158 7.08 7.85 -9.75
N PHE A 159 6.41 7.02 -10.53
CA PHE A 159 5.77 5.80 -10.03
C PHE A 159 6.11 4.62 -10.96
N ALA A 160 7.22 3.96 -10.69
CA ALA A 160 7.55 2.66 -11.25
C ALA A 160 7.27 1.52 -10.25
N PHE A 161 7.20 1.84 -8.94
CA PHE A 161 6.90 0.91 -7.87
C PHE A 161 6.23 1.64 -6.69
N ALA A 162 5.42 0.92 -5.94
CA ALA A 162 4.93 1.30 -4.62
C ALA A 162 4.83 0.05 -3.74
N ASP A 163 4.94 0.22 -2.42
CA ASP A 163 4.82 -0.88 -1.44
C ASP A 163 3.43 -1.54 -1.44
N VAL A 164 2.44 -0.91 -2.06
CA VAL A 164 1.10 -1.47 -2.32
C VAL A 164 0.84 -1.41 -3.82
N CYS A 165 0.91 -2.56 -4.46
CA CYS A 165 0.70 -2.70 -5.90
C CYS A 165 0.37 -4.14 -6.29
N LEU A 166 -0.21 -4.31 -7.48
CA LEU A 166 -0.29 -5.58 -8.18
C LEU A 166 1.04 -5.81 -8.92
N ALA A 167 1.62 -6.97 -8.78
CA ALA A 167 2.84 -7.40 -9.46
C ALA A 167 2.55 -8.57 -10.40
N HIS A 168 3.14 -8.58 -11.59
CA HIS A 168 3.16 -9.73 -12.48
C HIS A 168 4.34 -10.62 -12.11
N VAL A 169 4.07 -11.75 -11.47
CA VAL A 169 5.07 -12.57 -10.77
C VAL A 169 6.20 -13.03 -11.68
N ASP A 170 5.88 -13.64 -12.81
CA ASP A 170 6.90 -14.18 -13.73
C ASP A 170 7.78 -13.07 -14.30
N ARG A 171 7.19 -11.92 -14.71
CA ARG A 171 7.97 -10.78 -15.22
C ARG A 171 8.97 -10.26 -14.20
N LEU A 172 8.58 -10.19 -12.91
CA LEU A 172 9.49 -9.78 -11.86
C LEU A 172 10.65 -10.75 -11.68
N ARG A 173 10.35 -12.06 -11.71
CA ARG A 173 11.36 -13.13 -11.59
C ARG A 173 12.29 -13.16 -12.79
N ASP A 174 11.75 -13.11 -14.00
CA ASP A 174 12.52 -13.13 -15.25
C ASP A 174 13.45 -11.91 -15.37
N ALA A 175 12.98 -10.73 -14.94
CA ALA A 175 13.80 -9.53 -14.87
C ALA A 175 14.81 -9.54 -13.70
N GLY A 176 14.79 -10.57 -12.84
CA GLY A 176 15.62 -10.61 -11.64
C GLY A 176 15.34 -9.45 -10.68
N PHE A 177 14.07 -9.03 -10.54
CA PHE A 177 13.68 -8.02 -9.56
C PHE A 177 13.72 -8.63 -8.16
N THR A 178 14.42 -7.99 -7.25
CA THR A 178 14.53 -8.42 -5.85
C THR A 178 14.09 -7.31 -4.93
N VAL A 179 13.13 -7.60 -4.05
CA VAL A 179 12.69 -6.61 -3.06
C VAL A 179 13.80 -6.38 -2.03
N VAL A 180 14.22 -5.13 -1.89
CA VAL A 180 15.28 -4.69 -0.96
C VAL A 180 14.73 -3.67 0.04
N GLU A 181 15.47 -3.40 1.11
CA GLU A 181 15.04 -2.46 2.13
C GLU A 181 14.91 -1.03 1.57
N GLY A 182 13.72 -0.47 1.70
CA GLY A 182 13.38 0.92 1.36
C GLY A 182 12.67 1.08 0.01
N GLU A 183 11.50 1.71 0.05
CA GLU A 183 10.65 1.99 -1.13
C GLU A 183 11.44 2.66 -2.26
N GLY A 184 12.29 3.66 -1.92
CA GLY A 184 13.09 4.37 -2.93
C GLY A 184 14.12 3.49 -3.65
N HIS A 185 14.66 2.45 -3.03
CA HIS A 185 15.57 1.50 -3.69
C HIS A 185 14.81 0.57 -4.63
N ASN A 186 13.64 0.10 -4.21
CA ASN A 186 12.77 -0.71 -5.06
C ASN A 186 12.24 0.10 -6.25
N GLU A 187 11.86 1.35 -6.03
CA GLU A 187 11.47 2.30 -7.08
C GLU A 187 12.61 2.51 -8.10
N ALA A 188 13.85 2.73 -7.65
CA ALA A 188 14.99 2.88 -8.53
C ALA A 188 15.24 1.63 -9.39
N GLN A 189 15.20 0.45 -8.75
CA GLN A 189 15.34 -0.83 -9.45
C GLN A 189 14.20 -1.07 -10.45
N ALA A 190 12.96 -0.74 -10.07
CA ALA A 190 11.81 -0.89 -10.96
C ALA A 190 11.94 -0.01 -12.20
N ARG A 191 12.44 1.23 -12.07
CA ARG A 191 12.71 2.12 -13.20
C ARG A 191 13.74 1.59 -14.19
N GLU A 192 14.70 0.83 -13.70
CA GLU A 192 15.73 0.22 -14.57
C GLU A 192 15.19 -0.98 -15.34
N LYS A 193 14.32 -1.78 -14.71
CA LYS A 193 13.88 -3.09 -15.20
C LYS A 193 12.55 -3.06 -15.94
N PHE A 194 11.65 -2.14 -15.57
CA PHE A 194 10.27 -2.10 -16.06
C PHE A 194 9.96 -0.75 -16.70
N SER A 195 8.85 -0.69 -17.41
CA SER A 195 8.33 0.54 -18.01
C SER A 195 7.81 1.48 -16.92
N GLN A 196 6.54 1.58 -16.75
CA GLN A 196 5.88 2.42 -15.77
C GLN A 196 4.95 1.55 -14.92
N MET A 197 4.48 2.10 -13.80
CA MET A 197 3.37 1.53 -13.04
C MET A 197 2.07 2.28 -13.41
N PRO A 198 1.20 1.72 -14.27
CA PRO A 198 -0.10 2.30 -14.55
C PRO A 198 -0.98 2.34 -13.31
N LEU A 199 -1.89 3.32 -13.26
CA LEU A 199 -2.88 3.44 -12.20
C LEU A 199 -4.23 2.98 -12.75
N MET A 200 -4.90 2.02 -12.12
CA MET A 200 -6.23 1.58 -12.56
C MET A 200 -7.20 2.76 -12.60
N SER A 201 -8.01 2.87 -13.66
CA SER A 201 -9.04 3.89 -13.74
C SER A 201 -10.19 3.60 -12.77
N ALA A 202 -10.48 2.33 -12.50
CA ALA A 202 -11.43 1.89 -11.49
C ALA A 202 -10.71 1.15 -10.34
N PRO A 203 -9.94 1.87 -9.48
CA PRO A 203 -9.25 1.27 -8.36
C PRO A 203 -10.22 0.65 -7.35
N PHE A 204 -9.71 -0.26 -6.53
CA PHE A 204 -10.52 -0.99 -5.54
C PHE A 204 -9.93 -1.02 -4.13
N ALA A 205 -8.75 -0.46 -3.93
CA ALA A 205 -8.08 -0.46 -2.64
C ALA A 205 -7.73 0.97 -2.19
N PHE A 206 -7.77 1.21 -0.86
CA PHE A 206 -7.30 2.46 -0.29
C PHE A 206 -6.85 2.28 1.16
N TYR A 207 -6.06 3.23 1.64
CA TYR A 207 -5.54 3.25 3.00
C TYR A 207 -6.63 3.61 4.01
N CYS A 208 -6.68 2.90 5.13
CA CYS A 208 -7.50 3.33 6.28
C CYS A 208 -7.02 4.69 6.79
N PRO A 209 -7.92 5.57 7.24
CA PRO A 209 -7.55 6.87 7.77
C PRO A 209 -6.99 6.76 9.20
N GLU A 210 -6.11 7.69 9.55
CA GLU A 210 -5.59 7.91 10.92
C GLU A 210 -4.97 6.67 11.59
N VAL A 211 -4.23 5.87 10.84
CA VAL A 211 -3.62 4.61 11.27
C VAL A 211 -2.47 4.85 12.25
N PRO A 212 -2.30 4.01 13.28
CA PRO A 212 -1.14 4.02 14.17
C PRO A 212 0.17 3.86 13.42
N THR A 213 1.08 4.80 13.61
CA THR A 213 2.39 4.77 12.96
C THR A 213 3.45 4.18 13.89
N PHE A 214 4.27 3.27 13.35
CA PHE A 214 5.45 2.74 14.00
C PHE A 214 6.71 3.18 13.23
N ARG A 215 7.79 3.50 13.95
CA ARG A 215 9.11 3.77 13.39
C ARG A 215 10.14 2.90 14.11
N ASN A 216 10.87 2.07 13.35
CA ASN A 216 11.79 1.10 13.93
C ASN A 216 11.11 0.30 15.06
N ARG A 217 9.90 -0.19 14.81
CA ARG A 217 9.06 -0.93 15.79
C ARG A 217 8.66 -0.15 17.03
N LYS A 218 8.92 1.15 17.08
CA LYS A 218 8.53 2.04 18.20
C LYS A 218 7.50 3.05 17.74
N ARG A 219 6.49 3.27 18.58
CA ARG A 219 5.52 4.33 18.35
C ARG A 219 6.16 5.69 18.66
N PRO A 220 6.17 6.67 17.74
CA PRO A 220 6.70 8.00 18.00
C PRO A 220 5.87 8.71 19.09
N LEU A 221 6.45 9.70 19.77
CA LEU A 221 5.76 10.45 20.83
C LEU A 221 4.50 11.13 20.30
N SER A 222 4.56 11.72 19.10
CA SER A 222 3.40 12.28 18.42
C SER A 222 2.28 11.25 18.23
N GLY A 223 2.61 10.00 17.88
CA GLY A 223 1.66 8.91 17.79
C GLY A 223 1.16 8.41 19.15
N GLN A 224 1.99 8.46 20.21
CA GLN A 224 1.56 8.14 21.58
C GLN A 224 0.52 9.17 22.08
N ILE A 225 0.76 10.46 21.84
CA ILE A 225 -0.17 11.53 22.19
C ILE A 225 -1.46 11.42 21.36
N ALA A 226 -1.36 11.11 20.06
CA ALA A 226 -2.53 10.87 19.22
C ALA A 226 -3.42 9.75 19.77
N ARG A 227 -2.82 8.69 20.31
CA ARG A 227 -3.55 7.58 20.96
C ARG A 227 -4.40 8.00 22.15
N LEU A 228 -3.98 9.01 22.91
CA LEU A 228 -4.75 9.54 24.05
C LEU A 228 -6.01 10.29 23.60
N ARG A 229 -6.09 10.67 22.33
CA ARG A 229 -7.30 11.25 21.76
C ARG A 229 -8.30 10.12 21.54
N ARG A 230 -9.54 10.41 21.93
CA ARG A 230 -10.65 9.47 21.75
C ARG A 230 -10.73 9.08 20.28
N ARG A 231 -10.50 7.81 19.95
CA ARG A 231 -10.64 7.32 18.60
C ARG A 231 -12.12 7.27 18.26
N PRO A 232 -12.44 7.76 17.09
CA PRO A 232 -13.78 7.60 16.55
C PRO A 232 -14.03 6.12 16.23
N GLU A 233 -15.29 5.72 16.24
CA GLU A 233 -15.77 4.44 15.75
C GLU A 233 -15.56 4.36 14.22
N GLY A 234 -15.15 3.18 13.73
CA GLY A 234 -14.92 2.92 12.32
C GLY A 234 -13.45 3.13 11.88
N LEU A 235 -12.87 2.07 11.31
CA LEU A 235 -11.46 2.04 10.93
C LEU A 235 -11.21 2.45 9.47
N GLY A 236 -12.24 2.45 8.63
CA GLY A 236 -12.09 2.66 7.20
C GLY A 236 -13.28 3.40 6.59
N TYR A 237 -13.69 2.92 5.42
CA TYR A 237 -14.76 3.47 4.61
C TYR A 237 -15.92 2.49 4.52
N HIS A 238 -17.13 2.99 4.18
CA HIS A 238 -18.21 2.13 3.73
C HIS A 238 -17.82 1.50 2.40
N ASP A 239 -18.12 0.21 2.23
CA ASP A 239 -17.91 -0.44 0.94
C ASP A 239 -18.84 0.20 -0.09
N MET A 240 -18.35 0.45 -1.30
CA MET A 240 -19.16 0.97 -2.40
C MET A 240 -20.23 -0.04 -2.77
N THR A 241 -21.47 0.40 -2.92
CA THR A 241 -22.57 -0.40 -3.44
C THR A 241 -22.40 -0.74 -4.91
N ALA A 242 -23.11 -1.73 -5.42
CA ALA A 242 -23.06 -2.09 -6.83
C ALA A 242 -23.47 -0.93 -7.77
N ALA A 243 -24.42 -0.09 -7.36
CA ALA A 243 -24.82 1.09 -8.11
C ALA A 243 -23.71 2.14 -8.14
N GLU A 244 -23.09 2.45 -6.99
CA GLU A 244 -21.95 3.37 -6.92
C GLU A 244 -20.76 2.89 -7.75
N VAL A 245 -20.50 1.57 -7.78
CA VAL A 245 -19.43 0.98 -8.61
C VAL A 245 -19.76 1.13 -10.09
N ALA A 246 -21.02 0.92 -10.50
CA ALA A 246 -21.44 1.08 -11.89
C ALA A 246 -21.28 2.55 -12.35
N ASP A 247 -21.75 3.50 -11.55
CA ASP A 247 -21.60 4.94 -11.84
C ASP A 247 -20.12 5.36 -11.86
N PHE A 248 -19.34 4.82 -10.92
CA PHE A 248 -17.89 5.06 -10.84
C PHE A 248 -17.15 4.58 -12.09
N ARG A 249 -17.48 3.40 -12.61
CA ARG A 249 -16.89 2.87 -13.85
C ARG A 249 -17.34 3.62 -15.09
N ALA A 250 -18.59 4.08 -15.12
CA ALA A 250 -19.18 4.82 -16.25
C ALA A 250 -18.76 6.29 -16.31
N ARG A 251 -18.04 6.80 -15.30
CA ARG A 251 -17.63 8.21 -15.25
C ARG A 251 -16.72 8.58 -16.41
N ASP A 252 -16.72 9.86 -16.78
CA ASP A 252 -15.75 10.41 -17.72
C ASP A 252 -14.31 10.12 -17.22
N PRO A 253 -13.43 9.52 -18.05
CA PRO A 253 -12.03 9.28 -17.71
C PRO A 253 -11.25 10.55 -17.28
N ALA A 254 -11.70 11.73 -17.68
CA ALA A 254 -11.14 13.00 -17.19
C ALA A 254 -11.42 13.26 -15.70
N ILE A 255 -12.41 12.58 -15.11
CA ILE A 255 -12.69 12.61 -13.66
C ILE A 255 -11.84 11.56 -12.98
N TRP A 256 -10.80 11.99 -12.31
CA TRP A 256 -9.84 11.11 -11.66
C TRP A 256 -10.39 10.46 -10.38
N PRO A 257 -9.98 9.22 -10.05
CA PRO A 257 -10.50 8.48 -8.90
C PRO A 257 -9.85 8.94 -7.59
N PHE A 258 -10.07 10.19 -7.20
CA PHE A 258 -9.63 10.64 -5.89
C PHE A 258 -10.52 10.05 -4.79
N ALA A 259 -9.89 9.44 -3.79
CA ALA A 259 -10.61 8.80 -2.68
C ALA A 259 -11.59 9.74 -1.98
N GLU A 260 -11.23 11.02 -1.87
CA GLU A 260 -12.04 12.05 -1.24
C GLU A 260 -13.37 12.33 -1.97
N ASP A 261 -13.45 12.00 -3.26
CA ASP A 261 -14.64 12.24 -4.06
C ASP A 261 -15.60 11.03 -4.08
N PHE A 262 -15.07 9.82 -3.90
CA PHE A 262 -15.80 8.57 -4.06
C PHE A 262 -15.98 7.76 -2.77
N LEU A 263 -15.13 7.96 -1.75
CA LEU A 263 -15.18 7.17 -0.54
C LEU A 263 -15.81 7.94 0.62
N THR A 264 -16.67 7.25 1.37
CA THR A 264 -17.32 7.77 2.56
C THR A 264 -16.75 7.09 3.81
N PRO A 265 -16.06 7.82 4.71
CA PRO A 265 -15.55 7.25 5.94
C PRO A 265 -16.67 6.68 6.81
N GLN A 266 -16.45 5.53 7.44
CA GLN A 266 -17.35 4.96 8.45
C GLN A 266 -17.51 5.90 9.64
N ASN A 267 -16.43 6.58 9.98
CA ASN A 267 -16.43 7.58 11.02
C ASN A 267 -16.66 8.99 10.43
N PRO A 268 -17.76 9.66 10.77
CA PRO A 268 -18.10 10.99 10.24
C PRO A 268 -17.16 12.11 10.72
N GLN A 269 -16.29 11.85 11.70
CA GLN A 269 -15.29 12.83 12.16
C GLN A 269 -14.02 12.86 11.31
N VAL A 270 -13.79 11.86 10.45
CA VAL A 270 -12.69 11.85 9.49
C VAL A 270 -12.91 12.95 8.46
N ARG A 271 -11.97 13.87 8.38
CA ARG A 271 -12.07 15.07 7.51
C ARG A 271 -11.28 14.88 6.22
N LYS A 272 -11.78 15.49 5.15
CA LYS A 272 -11.06 15.63 3.90
C LYS A 272 -10.04 16.79 3.98
N PRO A 273 -8.87 16.72 3.34
CA PRO A 273 -8.34 15.53 2.67
C PRO A 273 -7.98 14.43 3.68
N PHE A 274 -8.17 13.16 3.29
CA PHE A 274 -7.87 12.03 4.17
C PHE A 274 -6.39 11.94 4.53
N VAL A 275 -6.11 11.74 5.81
CA VAL A 275 -4.75 11.58 6.33
C VAL A 275 -4.55 10.13 6.81
N PHE A 276 -3.37 9.57 6.52
CA PHE A 276 -3.10 8.17 6.86
C PHE A 276 -2.60 7.98 8.28
N GLN A 277 -1.75 8.86 8.76
CA GLN A 277 -1.11 8.72 10.06
C GLN A 277 -1.91 9.47 11.12
N ASP A 278 -2.11 8.85 12.26
CA ASP A 278 -2.91 9.35 13.37
C ASP A 278 -2.45 10.71 13.93
N PHE A 279 -1.20 11.10 13.71
CA PHE A 279 -0.68 12.41 14.11
C PHE A 279 -0.78 13.50 13.01
N GLN A 280 -1.23 13.17 11.79
CA GLN A 280 -1.27 14.13 10.68
C GLN A 280 -2.45 15.10 10.73
N GLY A 281 -3.53 14.76 11.43
CA GLY A 281 -4.72 15.61 11.52
C GLY A 281 -4.45 16.94 12.24
N PRO A 282 -4.07 16.95 13.53
CA PRO A 282 -3.85 18.17 14.31
C PRO A 282 -2.52 18.85 13.98
N LEU A 283 -2.54 20.18 13.81
CA LEU A 283 -1.35 20.96 13.52
C LEU A 283 -0.23 20.76 14.55
N ALA A 284 -0.56 20.78 15.85
CA ALA A 284 0.41 20.56 16.93
C ALA A 284 1.12 19.20 16.85
N LEU A 285 0.38 18.14 16.51
CA LEU A 285 0.97 16.82 16.35
C LEU A 285 1.84 16.72 15.09
N ARG A 286 1.46 17.40 14.00
CA ARG A 286 2.29 17.49 12.80
C ARG A 286 3.63 18.17 13.06
N VAL A 287 3.60 19.28 13.80
CA VAL A 287 4.83 19.99 14.20
C VAL A 287 5.69 19.11 15.07
N LEU A 288 5.11 18.48 16.10
CA LEU A 288 5.82 17.54 16.98
C LEU A 288 6.45 16.40 16.20
N ALA A 289 5.69 15.74 15.31
CA ALA A 289 6.20 14.64 14.48
C ALA A 289 7.37 15.08 13.59
N ARG A 290 7.32 16.31 13.09
CA ARG A 290 8.41 16.87 12.27
C ARG A 290 9.67 17.11 13.10
N VAL A 291 9.53 17.65 14.31
CA VAL A 291 10.65 17.84 15.25
C VAL A 291 11.26 16.46 15.63
N GLU A 292 10.43 15.49 16.00
CA GLU A 292 10.90 14.13 16.29
C GLU A 292 11.69 13.53 15.11
N TYR A 293 11.17 13.67 13.88
CA TYR A 293 11.86 13.18 12.68
C TYR A 293 13.24 13.84 12.50
N LEU A 294 13.33 15.15 12.69
CA LEU A 294 14.61 15.88 12.59
C LEU A 294 15.61 15.43 13.64
N LEU A 295 15.18 15.26 14.90
CA LEU A 295 16.04 14.79 15.98
C LEU A 295 16.54 13.37 15.72
N LEU A 296 15.65 12.45 15.30
CA LEU A 296 16.01 11.07 15.00
C LEU A 296 16.92 10.96 13.76
N SER A 297 16.70 11.79 12.75
CA SER A 297 17.54 11.82 11.55
C SER A 297 18.91 12.44 11.82
N GLY A 298 18.97 13.49 12.62
CA GLY A 298 20.23 14.10 13.11
C GLY A 298 21.06 13.09 13.90
N GLY A 299 20.44 12.38 14.84
CA GLY A 299 21.11 11.35 15.63
C GLY A 299 21.65 10.17 14.79
N ARG A 300 20.96 9.80 13.72
CA ARG A 300 21.45 8.78 12.75
C ARG A 300 22.64 9.29 11.95
N ARG A 301 22.62 10.54 11.47
CA ARG A 301 23.73 11.16 10.77
C ARG A 301 24.97 11.28 11.65
N LEU A 302 24.79 11.69 12.91
CA LEU A 302 25.90 11.78 13.89
C LEU A 302 26.52 10.39 14.18
N ARG A 303 25.71 9.36 14.35
CA ARG A 303 26.20 7.97 14.55
C ARG A 303 26.97 7.47 13.32
N ARG A 304 26.48 7.72 12.10
CA ARG A 304 27.20 7.38 10.86
C ARG A 304 28.53 8.15 10.71
N LEU A 305 28.57 9.41 11.12
CA LEU A 305 29.79 10.22 11.13
C LEU A 305 30.79 9.67 12.17
N ARG A 306 30.36 9.38 13.39
CA ARG A 306 31.20 8.77 14.42
C ARG A 306 31.76 7.43 13.98
N ALA A 307 30.94 6.56 13.42
CA ALA A 307 31.38 5.27 12.88
C ALA A 307 32.41 5.42 11.74
N LYS A 308 32.30 6.48 10.90
CA LYS A 308 33.31 6.78 9.88
C LYS A 308 34.61 7.38 10.42
N LEU A 309 34.55 8.04 11.56
CA LEU A 309 35.70 8.68 12.22
C LEU A 309 36.35 7.76 13.27
N GLY A 310 35.81 6.56 13.50
CA GLY A 310 36.35 5.61 14.48
C GLY A 310 36.15 6.04 15.94
N ILE A 311 35.17 6.93 16.21
CA ILE A 311 34.87 7.50 17.53
C ILE A 311 33.54 6.94 18.04
#